data_7aedde1ae1998a05db9e9c1c1783197f
#
_entry.id   7aedde1ae1998a05db9e9c1c1783197f
#
_cell.length_a   1.000
_cell.length_b   1.000
_cell.length_c   1.000
_cell.angle_alpha   90.00
_cell.angle_beta   90.00
_cell.angle_gamma   90.00
#
_symmetry.space_group_name_H-M   'P 1'
#
loop_
_entity.id
_entity.type
_entity.pdbx_description
1 polymer ?
#
loop_
_entity_poly.entity_id
_entity_poly.type
_entity_poly.pdbx_seq_one_letter_code
_entity_poly.pdbx_strand_id
1 'polypeptide(L)'
;MQEKKMRILMLGNSFTTANHMPDMLADLTGAEIVQHTRGGARLAEQLNPKTKMGKRTLEALQNEKWDFVILQEMSNGPITSKASFLENAEKLCEKIRENGAKPVFYATWAYQRGGKKLETFGMGYDEMYQKMYEAYHQAADRTNALIADVGKKFYELSDRENLYADDGCHPNEKGSQIVAEVIAEVLMN
;
A
#
# COMPACT_ATOMS: atom_id res chain seq x y z
N MET A 1 -5.58 -5.41 -33.36
CA MET A 1 -4.71 -4.59 -32.49
C MET A 1 -4.68 -5.27 -31.14
N GLN A 2 -3.51 -5.66 -30.61
CA GLN A 2 -3.43 -6.13 -29.22
C GLN A 2 -3.78 -4.94 -28.33
N GLU A 3 -4.81 -5.07 -27.50
CA GLU A 3 -5.08 -4.06 -26.46
C GLU A 3 -3.85 -3.95 -25.56
N LYS A 4 -3.38 -2.74 -25.37
CA LYS A 4 -2.26 -2.46 -24.48
C LYS A 4 -2.63 -2.85 -23.06
N LYS A 5 -2.01 -3.90 -22.54
CA LYS A 5 -2.25 -4.37 -21.18
C LYS A 5 -1.85 -3.28 -20.17
N MET A 6 -2.72 -2.99 -19.19
CA MET A 6 -2.41 -2.09 -18.07
C MET A 6 -1.18 -2.60 -17.31
N ARG A 7 -0.25 -1.72 -16.97
CA ARG A 7 0.95 -2.04 -16.19
C ARG A 7 0.94 -1.33 -14.84
N ILE A 8 1.11 -2.08 -13.78
CA ILE A 8 1.08 -1.60 -12.39
C ILE A 8 2.39 -1.96 -11.70
N LEU A 9 3.02 -0.96 -11.09
CA LEU A 9 4.15 -1.16 -10.19
C LEU A 9 3.67 -1.03 -8.74
N MET A 10 3.94 -2.03 -7.91
CA MET A 10 3.61 -2.02 -6.48
C MET A 10 4.87 -1.84 -5.64
N LEU A 11 4.89 -0.78 -4.86
CA LEU A 11 5.98 -0.44 -3.93
C LEU A 11 5.48 -0.68 -2.51
N GLY A 12 6.02 -1.69 -1.83
CA GLY A 12 5.51 -2.06 -0.52
C GLY A 12 6.37 -3.08 0.23
N ASN A 13 5.72 -3.84 1.08
CA ASN A 13 6.33 -4.87 1.90
C ASN A 13 5.44 -6.14 1.94
N SER A 14 5.53 -6.93 3.02
CA SER A 14 4.75 -8.16 3.18
C SER A 14 3.23 -7.97 3.18
N PHE A 15 2.71 -6.78 3.47
CA PHE A 15 1.27 -6.49 3.32
C PHE A 15 0.81 -6.50 1.86
N THR A 16 1.71 -6.18 0.95
CA THR A 16 1.48 -6.30 -0.50
C THR A 16 1.59 -7.75 -0.97
N THR A 17 2.59 -8.49 -0.50
CA THR A 17 2.88 -9.84 -1.02
C THR A 17 2.10 -10.97 -0.34
N ALA A 18 1.52 -10.72 0.84
CA ALA A 18 0.80 -11.73 1.60
C ALA A 18 -0.29 -12.42 0.75
N ASN A 19 -0.39 -13.73 0.90
CA ASN A 19 -1.42 -14.57 0.26
C ASN A 19 -1.51 -14.39 -1.27
N HIS A 20 -0.41 -14.05 -1.93
CA HIS A 20 -0.39 -13.80 -3.38
C HIS A 20 -1.35 -12.68 -3.84
N MET A 21 -1.55 -11.66 -3.01
CA MET A 21 -2.48 -10.56 -3.31
C MET A 21 -2.25 -9.91 -4.69
N PRO A 22 -1.02 -9.69 -5.18
CA PRO A 22 -0.80 -9.15 -6.52
C PRO A 22 -1.35 -10.02 -7.65
N ASP A 23 -1.37 -11.35 -7.49
CA ASP A 23 -2.00 -12.25 -8.46
C ASP A 23 -3.53 -12.10 -8.44
N MET A 24 -4.13 -11.97 -7.23
CA MET A 24 -5.56 -11.68 -7.10
C MET A 24 -5.92 -10.35 -7.79
N LEU A 25 -5.09 -9.32 -7.62
CA LEU A 25 -5.29 -8.02 -8.28
C LEU A 25 -5.14 -8.13 -9.80
N ALA A 26 -4.18 -8.91 -10.28
CA ALA A 26 -3.99 -9.16 -11.71
C ALA A 26 -5.22 -9.87 -12.32
N ASP A 27 -5.79 -10.84 -11.62
CA ASP A 27 -7.00 -11.55 -12.05
C ASP A 27 -8.21 -10.61 -12.13
N LEU A 28 -8.36 -9.69 -11.18
CA LEU A 28 -9.47 -8.73 -11.15
C LEU A 28 -9.36 -7.64 -12.23
N THR A 29 -8.14 -7.22 -12.58
CA THR A 29 -7.91 -6.07 -13.46
C THR A 29 -7.42 -6.42 -14.86
N GLY A 30 -6.94 -7.64 -15.06
CA GLY A 30 -6.23 -8.03 -16.29
C GLY A 30 -4.85 -7.38 -16.43
N ALA A 31 -4.35 -6.68 -15.43
CA ALA A 31 -3.10 -5.94 -15.48
C ALA A 31 -1.87 -6.85 -15.41
N GLU A 32 -0.74 -6.35 -15.94
CA GLU A 32 0.60 -6.83 -15.61
C GLU A 32 1.07 -6.15 -14.34
N ILE A 33 1.38 -6.93 -13.28
CA ILE A 33 1.80 -6.40 -12.00
C ILE A 33 3.25 -6.73 -11.73
N VAL A 34 4.04 -5.72 -11.41
CA VAL A 34 5.43 -5.85 -10.96
C VAL A 34 5.52 -5.36 -9.51
N GLN A 35 6.27 -6.09 -8.70
CA GLN A 35 6.43 -5.81 -7.28
C GLN A 35 7.86 -5.45 -6.94
N HIS A 36 8.05 -4.33 -6.26
CA HIS A 36 9.29 -3.98 -5.59
C HIS A 36 9.04 -3.95 -4.09
N THR A 37 9.24 -5.09 -3.46
CA THR A 37 8.87 -5.34 -2.06
C THR A 37 10.01 -6.00 -1.29
N ARG A 38 10.04 -5.74 0.01
CA ARG A 38 10.90 -6.41 1.00
C ARG A 38 10.15 -6.40 2.34
N GLY A 39 10.28 -7.45 3.12
CA GLY A 39 9.67 -7.52 4.46
C GLY A 39 10.04 -6.29 5.32
N GLY A 40 9.04 -5.59 5.84
CA GLY A 40 9.21 -4.39 6.64
C GLY A 40 9.71 -3.14 5.91
N ALA A 41 9.75 -3.15 4.57
CA ALA A 41 10.22 -2.01 3.79
C ALA A 41 9.36 -0.74 4.02
N ARG A 42 10.05 0.41 4.00
CA ARG A 42 9.46 1.75 4.04
C ARG A 42 9.54 2.42 2.69
N LEU A 43 8.67 3.38 2.43
CA LEU A 43 8.72 4.19 1.19
C LEU A 43 10.06 4.92 1.02
N ALA A 44 10.68 5.35 2.12
CA ALA A 44 12.02 5.95 2.08
C ALA A 44 13.07 5.05 1.41
N GLU A 45 12.96 3.72 1.57
CA GLU A 45 13.89 2.76 0.95
C GLU A 45 13.74 2.72 -0.57
N GLN A 46 12.52 2.93 -1.08
CA GLN A 46 12.25 2.97 -2.52
C GLN A 46 12.97 4.12 -3.24
N LEU A 47 13.29 5.19 -2.50
CA LEU A 47 14.02 6.36 -3.00
C LEU A 47 15.53 6.28 -2.78
N ASN A 48 16.03 5.27 -2.06
CA ASN A 48 17.44 5.17 -1.72
C ASN A 48 18.23 4.41 -2.78
N PRO A 49 19.03 5.09 -3.64
CA PRO A 49 19.80 4.44 -4.69
C PRO A 49 20.91 3.54 -4.18
N LYS A 50 21.23 3.60 -2.90
CA LYS A 50 22.25 2.74 -2.26
C LYS A 50 21.70 1.37 -1.88
N THR A 51 20.39 1.21 -1.81
CA THR A 51 19.73 -0.08 -1.59
C THR A 51 19.43 -0.77 -2.92
N LYS A 52 19.44 -2.10 -2.94
CA LYS A 52 19.08 -2.89 -4.12
C LYS A 52 17.66 -2.57 -4.61
N MET A 53 16.72 -2.47 -3.66
CA MET A 53 15.32 -2.19 -3.99
C MET A 53 15.14 -0.76 -4.50
N GLY A 54 15.71 0.23 -3.82
CA GLY A 54 15.59 1.64 -4.24
C GLY A 54 16.24 1.89 -5.60
N LYS A 55 17.42 1.32 -5.85
CA LYS A 55 18.04 1.37 -7.19
C LYS A 55 17.09 0.82 -8.26
N ARG A 56 16.55 -0.37 -8.04
CA ARG A 56 15.61 -1.03 -8.97
C ARG A 56 14.35 -0.18 -9.21
N THR A 57 13.79 0.42 -8.14
CA THR A 57 12.59 1.26 -8.26
C THR A 57 12.88 2.54 -9.05
N LEU A 58 13.98 3.22 -8.77
CA LEU A 58 14.35 4.43 -9.51
C LEU A 58 14.65 4.13 -10.99
N GLU A 59 15.31 3.02 -11.30
CA GLU A 59 15.54 2.55 -12.67
C GLU A 59 14.22 2.24 -13.40
N ALA A 60 13.27 1.55 -12.73
CA ALA A 60 11.97 1.23 -13.30
C ALA A 60 11.14 2.50 -13.60
N LEU A 61 11.15 3.48 -12.69
CA LEU A 61 10.45 4.75 -12.91
C LEU A 61 11.09 5.60 -14.00
N GLN A 62 12.38 5.46 -14.23
CA GLN A 62 13.10 6.18 -15.29
C GLN A 62 12.96 5.54 -16.66
N ASN A 63 13.03 4.21 -16.73
CA ASN A 63 13.25 3.48 -18.00
C ASN A 63 12.05 2.69 -18.49
N GLU A 64 11.05 2.45 -17.64
CA GLU A 64 9.84 1.69 -18.00
C GLU A 64 8.62 2.60 -17.99
N LYS A 65 7.52 2.13 -18.56
CA LYS A 65 6.23 2.84 -18.57
C LYS A 65 5.22 2.10 -17.71
N TRP A 66 4.55 2.87 -16.85
CA TRP A 66 3.55 2.40 -15.92
C TRP A 66 2.25 3.19 -16.11
N ASP A 67 1.11 2.54 -15.91
CA ASP A 67 -0.18 3.23 -15.86
C ASP A 67 -0.47 3.69 -14.43
N PHE A 68 -0.16 2.83 -13.44
CA PHE A 68 -0.29 3.14 -12.02
C PHE A 68 0.94 2.69 -11.24
N VAL A 69 1.25 3.41 -10.18
CA VAL A 69 2.22 3.00 -9.16
C VAL A 69 1.54 3.05 -7.79
N ILE A 70 1.51 1.91 -7.11
CA ILE A 70 0.83 1.74 -5.82
C ILE A 70 1.84 1.84 -4.70
N LEU A 71 1.57 2.68 -3.73
CA LEU A 71 2.45 3.03 -2.61
C LEU A 71 1.88 2.49 -1.30
N GLN A 72 2.64 1.63 -0.61
CA GLN A 72 2.28 1.08 0.70
C GLN A 72 3.45 1.24 1.67
N GLU A 73 3.21 1.98 2.77
CA GLU A 73 4.20 2.24 3.82
C GLU A 73 4.26 1.07 4.83
N MET A 74 5.32 1.01 5.61
CA MET A 74 5.48 0.05 6.71
C MET A 74 4.30 0.15 7.69
N SER A 75 3.89 -0.98 8.26
CA SER A 75 2.61 -1.20 8.96
C SER A 75 2.15 -0.10 9.94
N ASN A 76 3.06 0.49 10.69
CA ASN A 76 2.78 1.60 11.61
C ASN A 76 3.55 2.88 11.29
N GLY A 77 4.28 2.90 10.17
CA GLY A 77 5.09 4.03 9.73
C GLY A 77 4.31 5.35 9.61
N PRO A 78 3.07 5.33 9.08
CA PRO A 78 2.24 6.53 9.02
C PRO A 78 1.95 7.18 10.37
N ILE A 79 2.07 6.43 11.48
CA ILE A 79 1.92 6.95 12.85
C ILE A 79 3.28 7.26 13.47
N THR A 80 4.18 6.29 13.49
CA THR A 80 5.46 6.37 14.24
C THR A 80 6.50 7.26 13.57
N SER A 81 6.36 7.48 12.27
CA SER A 81 7.28 8.27 11.43
C SER A 81 6.52 9.11 10.42
N LYS A 82 5.44 9.75 10.85
CA LYS A 82 4.49 10.47 9.97
C LYS A 82 5.16 11.50 9.08
N ALA A 83 6.06 12.32 9.62
CA ALA A 83 6.76 13.34 8.84
C ALA A 83 7.61 12.73 7.71
N SER A 84 8.35 11.67 8.01
CA SER A 84 9.14 10.93 7.01
C SER A 84 8.25 10.24 5.98
N PHE A 85 7.13 9.66 6.40
CA PHE A 85 6.15 9.07 5.50
C PHE A 85 5.62 10.10 4.50
N LEU A 86 5.15 11.25 4.96
CA LEU A 86 4.61 12.32 4.12
C LEU A 86 5.66 12.86 3.14
N GLU A 87 6.87 13.12 3.60
CA GLU A 87 7.96 13.62 2.76
C GLU A 87 8.34 12.63 1.65
N ASN A 88 8.49 11.36 2.00
CA ASN A 88 8.86 10.34 1.00
C ASN A 88 7.70 10.02 0.04
N ALA A 89 6.46 10.08 0.53
CA ALA A 89 5.27 9.96 -0.30
C ALA A 89 5.21 11.08 -1.36
N GLU A 90 5.46 12.34 -0.98
CA GLU A 90 5.51 13.47 -1.90
C GLU A 90 6.60 13.28 -2.98
N LYS A 91 7.82 12.93 -2.57
CA LYS A 91 8.94 12.67 -3.51
C LYS A 91 8.67 11.53 -4.47
N LEU A 92 8.04 10.45 -4.01
CA LEU A 92 7.66 9.32 -4.87
C LEU A 92 6.56 9.72 -5.86
N CYS A 93 5.54 10.44 -5.41
CA CYS A 93 4.46 10.91 -6.28
C CYS A 93 4.98 11.83 -7.40
N GLU A 94 5.95 12.70 -7.11
CA GLU A 94 6.61 13.52 -8.14
C GLU A 94 7.28 12.64 -9.21
N LYS A 95 8.12 11.68 -8.80
CA LYS A 95 8.80 10.76 -9.72
C LYS A 95 7.84 9.88 -10.52
N ILE A 96 6.75 9.45 -9.90
CA ILE A 96 5.70 8.68 -10.57
C ILE A 96 5.03 9.51 -11.66
N ARG A 97 4.75 10.78 -11.40
CA ARG A 97 4.17 11.69 -12.40
C ARG A 97 5.15 12.06 -13.50
N GLU A 98 6.43 12.22 -13.19
CA GLU A 98 7.48 12.40 -14.21
C GLU A 98 7.54 11.19 -15.16
N ASN A 99 7.29 9.99 -14.68
CA ASN A 99 7.13 8.77 -15.48
C ASN A 99 5.89 8.81 -16.40
N GLY A 100 4.88 9.59 -16.03
CA GLY A 100 3.56 9.64 -16.68
C GLY A 100 2.53 8.70 -16.03
N ALA A 101 2.88 8.01 -14.95
CA ALA A 101 1.99 7.13 -14.20
C ALA A 101 1.14 7.90 -13.18
N LYS A 102 0.06 7.27 -12.72
CA LYS A 102 -0.79 7.78 -11.64
C LYS A 102 -0.40 7.14 -10.30
N PRO A 103 -0.06 7.95 -9.26
CA PRO A 103 0.19 7.41 -7.94
C PRO A 103 -1.13 7.03 -7.24
N VAL A 104 -1.10 5.90 -6.53
CA VAL A 104 -2.22 5.38 -5.74
C VAL A 104 -1.70 4.97 -4.37
N PHE A 105 -2.24 5.54 -3.30
CA PHE A 105 -1.94 5.06 -1.96
C PHE A 105 -2.77 3.82 -1.64
N TYR A 106 -2.09 2.77 -1.24
CA TYR A 106 -2.68 1.61 -0.59
C TYR A 106 -2.67 1.87 0.91
N ALA A 107 -3.76 2.47 1.42
CA ALA A 107 -3.93 2.80 2.83
C ALA A 107 -4.19 1.54 3.64
N THR A 108 -3.24 1.18 4.51
CA THR A 108 -3.30 -0.02 5.32
C THR A 108 -4.09 0.20 6.62
N TRP A 109 -4.22 -0.82 7.43
CA TRP A 109 -5.14 -0.97 8.54
C TRP A 109 -4.48 -0.88 9.91
N ALA A 110 -5.30 -0.70 10.95
CA ALA A 110 -4.90 -0.88 12.33
C ALA A 110 -4.66 -2.36 12.65
N TYR A 111 -3.77 -2.65 13.60
CA TYR A 111 -3.58 -4.00 14.12
C TYR A 111 -4.88 -4.55 14.71
N GLN A 112 -5.03 -5.87 14.71
CA GLN A 112 -6.26 -6.54 15.12
C GLN A 112 -6.74 -6.12 16.51
N ARG A 113 -8.02 -5.77 16.62
CA ARG A 113 -8.70 -5.48 17.89
C ARG A 113 -8.53 -6.64 18.86
N GLY A 114 -8.06 -6.35 20.08
CA GLY A 114 -7.81 -7.35 21.11
C GLY A 114 -6.60 -8.26 20.86
N GLY A 115 -5.83 -8.01 19.79
CA GLY A 115 -4.62 -8.76 19.48
C GLY A 115 -3.41 -8.27 20.26
N LYS A 116 -2.46 -9.18 20.50
CA LYS A 116 -1.23 -8.87 21.24
C LYS A 116 -0.37 -7.81 20.56
N LYS A 117 -0.37 -7.76 19.23
CA LYS A 117 0.39 -6.76 18.47
C LYS A 117 -0.09 -5.34 18.77
N LEU A 118 -1.41 -5.15 18.82
CA LEU A 118 -2.02 -3.88 19.17
C LEU A 118 -1.74 -3.52 20.65
N GLU A 119 -1.89 -4.48 21.54
CA GLU A 119 -1.57 -4.30 22.96
C GLU A 119 -0.12 -3.84 23.16
N THR A 120 0.84 -4.53 22.51
CA THR A 120 2.26 -4.18 22.59
C THR A 120 2.54 -2.80 21.96
N PHE A 121 1.81 -2.41 20.93
CA PHE A 121 1.92 -1.09 20.32
C PHE A 121 1.42 0.02 21.24
N GLY A 122 0.58 -0.31 22.23
CA GLY A 122 0.16 0.59 23.30
C GLY A 122 -0.88 1.63 22.87
N MET A 123 -1.70 1.30 21.87
CA MET A 123 -2.73 2.18 21.34
C MET A 123 -4.06 1.43 21.20
N GLY A 124 -5.19 2.11 21.39
CA GLY A 124 -6.51 1.54 21.12
C GLY A 124 -6.75 1.31 19.62
N TYR A 125 -7.61 0.34 19.29
CA TYR A 125 -7.93 0.00 17.91
C TYR A 125 -8.49 1.18 17.11
N ASP A 126 -9.51 1.85 17.66
CA ASP A 126 -10.14 3.00 17.00
C ASP A 126 -9.17 4.17 16.84
N GLU A 127 -8.31 4.40 17.84
CA GLU A 127 -7.26 5.42 17.77
C GLU A 127 -6.23 5.10 16.68
N MET A 128 -5.76 3.86 16.61
CA MET A 128 -4.81 3.45 15.57
C MET A 128 -5.42 3.58 14.17
N TYR A 129 -6.66 3.10 14.01
CA TYR A 129 -7.39 3.29 12.75
C TYR A 129 -7.47 4.76 12.34
N GLN A 130 -7.92 5.62 13.24
CA GLN A 130 -8.08 7.05 12.95
C GLN A 130 -6.75 7.69 12.54
N LYS A 131 -5.67 7.41 13.23
CA LYS A 131 -4.34 7.96 12.92
C LYS A 131 -3.79 7.43 11.59
N MET A 132 -3.99 6.15 11.27
CA MET A 132 -3.63 5.58 9.98
C MET A 132 -4.42 6.24 8.83
N TYR A 133 -5.73 6.33 8.99
CA TYR A 133 -6.63 6.97 8.04
C TYR A 133 -6.22 8.41 7.74
N GLU A 134 -6.07 9.22 8.79
CA GLU A 134 -5.68 10.63 8.67
C GLU A 134 -4.31 10.80 7.98
N ALA A 135 -3.33 9.97 8.31
CA ALA A 135 -2.00 10.08 7.73
C ALA A 135 -2.00 9.77 6.23
N TYR A 136 -2.68 8.69 5.80
CA TYR A 136 -2.79 8.33 4.39
C TYR A 136 -3.61 9.36 3.60
N HIS A 137 -4.73 9.86 4.16
CA HIS A 137 -5.52 10.90 3.52
C HIS A 137 -4.75 12.21 3.42
N GLN A 138 -3.97 12.57 4.42
CA GLN A 138 -3.08 13.74 4.35
C GLN A 138 -2.03 13.58 3.24
N ALA A 139 -1.45 12.39 3.06
CA ALA A 139 -0.53 12.12 1.96
C ALA A 139 -1.23 12.25 0.59
N ALA A 140 -2.42 11.67 0.45
CA ALA A 140 -3.21 11.76 -0.78
C ALA A 140 -3.60 13.20 -1.11
N ASP A 141 -4.07 13.97 -0.13
CA ASP A 141 -4.45 15.37 -0.30
C ASP A 141 -3.27 16.25 -0.73
N ARG A 142 -2.12 16.11 -0.07
CA ARG A 142 -0.90 16.86 -0.41
C ARG A 142 -0.38 16.57 -1.81
N THR A 143 -0.58 15.35 -2.28
CA THR A 143 -0.04 14.89 -3.56
C THR A 143 -1.09 14.84 -4.66
N ASN A 144 -2.36 15.09 -4.36
CA ASN A 144 -3.48 14.86 -5.28
C ASN A 144 -3.46 13.45 -5.91
N ALA A 145 -3.08 12.45 -5.12
CA ALA A 145 -3.04 11.05 -5.53
C ALA A 145 -4.36 10.34 -5.26
N LEU A 146 -4.59 9.26 -5.99
CA LEU A 146 -5.68 8.34 -5.67
C LEU A 146 -5.39 7.61 -4.35
N ILE A 147 -6.43 7.13 -3.69
CA ILE A 147 -6.32 6.35 -2.47
C ILE A 147 -7.25 5.14 -2.50
N ALA A 148 -6.71 3.98 -2.18
CA ALA A 148 -7.44 2.75 -1.93
C ALA A 148 -7.56 2.57 -0.41
N ASP A 149 -8.73 2.86 0.14
CA ASP A 149 -9.01 2.90 1.58
C ASP A 149 -9.22 1.50 2.18
N VAL A 150 -8.22 0.64 2.07
CA VAL A 150 -8.27 -0.73 2.58
C VAL A 150 -8.43 -0.73 4.10
N GLY A 151 -7.71 0.13 4.82
CA GLY A 151 -7.81 0.23 6.27
C GLY A 151 -9.21 0.61 6.75
N LYS A 152 -9.91 1.47 6.01
CA LYS A 152 -11.32 1.79 6.27
C LYS A 152 -12.20 0.56 6.08
N LYS A 153 -11.99 -0.21 5.01
CA LYS A 153 -12.75 -1.44 4.75
C LYS A 153 -12.52 -2.49 5.84
N PHE A 154 -11.28 -2.65 6.30
CA PHE A 154 -10.98 -3.52 7.45
C PHE A 154 -11.71 -3.06 8.71
N TYR A 155 -11.72 -1.77 8.99
CA TYR A 155 -12.44 -1.20 10.14
C TYR A 155 -13.93 -1.47 10.09
N GLU A 156 -14.57 -1.28 8.95
CA GLU A 156 -16.01 -1.52 8.73
C GLU A 156 -16.39 -3.00 8.89
N LEU A 157 -15.48 -3.92 8.59
CA LEU A 157 -15.71 -5.36 8.65
C LEU A 157 -15.23 -6.00 9.97
N SER A 158 -14.47 -5.28 10.79
CA SER A 158 -13.75 -5.83 11.95
C SER A 158 -14.61 -6.57 12.98
N ASP A 159 -15.88 -6.18 13.11
CA ASP A 159 -16.81 -6.81 14.05
C ASP A 159 -17.55 -8.04 13.48
N ARG A 160 -17.41 -8.28 12.16
CA ARG A 160 -18.13 -9.32 11.44
C ARG A 160 -17.25 -10.42 10.91
N GLU A 161 -15.99 -10.08 10.62
CA GLU A 161 -15.08 -10.95 9.89
C GLU A 161 -13.67 -10.86 10.43
N ASN A 162 -13.00 -12.00 10.52
CA ASN A 162 -11.56 -12.03 10.79
C ASN A 162 -10.79 -11.87 9.47
N LEU A 163 -10.07 -10.77 9.34
CA LEU A 163 -9.26 -10.44 8.16
C LEU A 163 -7.75 -10.58 8.42
N TYR A 164 -7.37 -11.01 9.62
CA TYR A 164 -5.98 -11.06 10.09
C TYR A 164 -5.46 -12.49 10.17
N ALA A 165 -4.15 -12.64 9.93
CA ALA A 165 -3.40 -13.82 10.31
C ALA A 165 -3.23 -13.88 11.84
N ASP A 166 -2.64 -14.97 12.33
CA ASP A 166 -2.49 -15.23 13.79
C ASP A 166 -1.65 -14.16 14.52
N ASP A 167 -0.79 -13.44 13.80
CA ASP A 167 0.01 -12.34 14.38
C ASP A 167 -0.79 -11.05 14.64
N GLY A 168 -2.04 -10.98 14.20
CA GLY A 168 -2.89 -9.81 14.37
C GLY A 168 -2.43 -8.56 13.62
N CYS A 169 -1.57 -8.74 12.62
CA CYS A 169 -0.94 -7.68 11.85
C CYS A 169 -1.07 -7.93 10.34
N HIS A 170 -0.54 -9.05 9.85
CA HIS A 170 -0.67 -9.44 8.45
C HIS A 170 -2.11 -9.81 8.11
N PRO A 171 -2.52 -9.64 6.86
CA PRO A 171 -3.84 -10.10 6.42
C PRO A 171 -3.82 -11.63 6.29
N ASN A 172 -4.94 -12.27 6.59
CA ASN A 172 -5.19 -13.62 6.14
C ASN A 172 -5.61 -13.62 4.65
N GLU A 173 -5.93 -14.78 4.08
CA GLU A 173 -6.31 -14.89 2.66
C GLU A 173 -7.51 -14.00 2.31
N LYS A 174 -8.54 -13.98 3.16
CA LYS A 174 -9.71 -13.11 2.99
C LYS A 174 -9.35 -11.62 3.08
N GLY A 175 -8.48 -11.26 4.02
CA GLY A 175 -7.94 -9.90 4.13
C GLY A 175 -7.23 -9.47 2.86
N SER A 176 -6.38 -10.32 2.30
CA SER A 176 -5.68 -10.04 1.03
C SER A 176 -6.64 -9.96 -0.16
N GLN A 177 -7.71 -10.75 -0.18
CA GLN A 177 -8.78 -10.63 -1.19
C GLN A 177 -9.47 -9.26 -1.10
N ILE A 178 -9.82 -8.80 0.09
CA ILE A 178 -10.38 -7.44 0.31
C ILE A 178 -9.39 -6.36 -0.17
N VAL A 179 -8.10 -6.53 0.11
CA VAL A 179 -7.07 -5.60 -0.41
C VAL A 179 -7.14 -5.49 -1.93
N ALA A 180 -7.11 -6.64 -2.62
CA ALA A 180 -7.15 -6.68 -4.08
C ALA A 180 -8.43 -6.05 -4.65
N GLU A 181 -9.59 -6.34 -4.06
CA GLU A 181 -10.90 -5.80 -4.47
C GLU A 181 -10.95 -4.28 -4.32
N VAL A 182 -10.53 -3.73 -3.17
CA VAL A 182 -10.54 -2.27 -2.92
C VAL A 182 -9.57 -1.55 -3.85
N ILE A 183 -8.39 -2.11 -4.10
CA ILE A 183 -7.45 -1.53 -5.06
C ILE A 183 -8.02 -1.59 -6.48
N ALA A 184 -8.55 -2.74 -6.92
CA ALA A 184 -9.13 -2.90 -8.24
C ALA A 184 -10.26 -1.91 -8.50
N GLU A 185 -11.13 -1.67 -7.52
CA GLU A 185 -12.22 -0.68 -7.61
C GLU A 185 -11.70 0.72 -7.93
N VAL A 186 -10.61 1.15 -7.28
CA VAL A 186 -9.98 2.46 -7.52
C VAL A 186 -9.34 2.55 -8.90
N LEU A 187 -8.72 1.46 -9.39
CA LEU A 187 -8.01 1.46 -10.67
C LEU A 187 -8.95 1.38 -11.88
N MET A 188 -10.14 0.81 -11.70
CA MET A 188 -11.10 0.55 -12.79
C MET A 188 -12.19 1.62 -12.92
N ASN A 189 -12.26 2.59 -11.99
CA ASN A 189 -13.14 3.76 -12.04
C ASN A 189 -12.41 4.99 -12.61
#